data_e4c16a876679835367ca8ad1a08f94ba
#
_entry.id   e4c16a876679835367ca8ad1a08f94ba
#
_cell.length_a   1.000
_cell.length_b   1.000
_cell.length_c   1.000
_cell.angle_alpha   90.00
_cell.angle_beta   90.00
_cell.angle_gamma   90.00
#
_symmetry.space_group_name_H-M   'P 1'
#
loop_
_entity.id
_entity.type
_entity.pdbx_description
1 polymer ?
#
loop_
_entity_poly.entity_id
_entity_poly.type
_entity_poly.pdbx_seq_one_letter_code
_entity_poly.pdbx_strand_id
1 'polypeptide(L)'
;LNNFKNKIAGYLFDKTDILGIVGRSKYQLPEIKGRALIKLDEVDIMQCYTPVEFENYTENIEALIKELNMANLGKKPDGIRVMPEIVTVDMVLSDRIDRPGIGLDTDEIEVQYLELCGNIHMVVGKEGTGKTNVLKLILEQLKEAEVYICDSVGSELGREYKDMAKFYFNNEVDSGAFYKLLEDEVSLRVSEYERVKNDKSLREFCMELTQVVIVIDDIERFINLCKDIRTDLEKLIPKLLDYGISIVEAVTPNELRGFDELTKKLKDVNSGVVLGIPDEQSFIRMPVIRNYKFVIGTGFVFKGGDIKKVKIPLI
;
A
#
# COMPACT_ATOMS: atom_id res chain seq x y z
N LEU A 1 -27.71 -4.31 -20.23
CA LEU A 1 -27.70 -5.61 -20.96
C LEU A 1 -26.87 -5.58 -22.25
N ASN A 2 -26.56 -4.41 -22.82
CA ASN A 2 -25.81 -4.32 -24.08
C ASN A 2 -24.31 -4.66 -23.95
N ASN A 3 -23.78 -4.72 -22.75
CA ASN A 3 -22.37 -5.02 -22.48
C ASN A 3 -22.02 -6.52 -22.48
N PHE A 4 -23.03 -7.39 -22.56
CA PHE A 4 -22.83 -8.83 -22.60
C PHE A 4 -23.04 -9.35 -24.02
N LYS A 5 -21.98 -9.94 -24.60
CA LYS A 5 -22.04 -10.54 -25.94
C LYS A 5 -22.91 -11.80 -25.92
N ASN A 6 -22.69 -12.67 -24.95
CA ASN A 6 -23.41 -13.94 -24.80
C ASN A 6 -24.53 -13.78 -23.77
N LYS A 7 -25.72 -14.27 -24.09
CA LYS A 7 -26.92 -14.12 -23.25
C LYS A 7 -27.70 -15.41 -23.22
N ILE A 8 -28.28 -15.73 -22.06
CA ILE A 8 -29.18 -16.86 -21.90
C ILE A 8 -30.48 -16.34 -21.29
N ALA A 9 -31.60 -16.69 -21.87
CA ALA A 9 -32.93 -16.37 -21.34
C ALA A 9 -33.70 -17.68 -21.08
N GLY A 10 -33.99 -17.95 -19.82
CA GLY A 10 -34.95 -18.96 -19.43
C GLY A 10 -36.39 -18.58 -19.76
N TYR A 11 -37.35 -19.41 -19.43
CA TYR A 11 -38.76 -19.09 -19.61
C TYR A 11 -39.16 -17.89 -18.74
N LEU A 12 -39.69 -16.86 -19.37
CA LEU A 12 -40.30 -15.70 -18.73
C LEU A 12 -41.76 -15.61 -19.15
N PHE A 13 -42.62 -15.16 -18.24
CA PHE A 13 -44.05 -15.04 -18.50
C PHE A 13 -44.32 -14.01 -19.58
N ASP A 14 -43.62 -12.89 -19.55
CA ASP A 14 -43.71 -11.87 -20.60
C ASP A 14 -42.68 -12.14 -21.72
N LYS A 15 -43.20 -12.40 -22.92
CA LYS A 15 -42.39 -12.65 -24.11
C LYS A 15 -41.56 -11.44 -24.54
N THR A 16 -41.98 -10.22 -24.16
CA THR A 16 -41.25 -9.00 -24.48
C THR A 16 -39.92 -8.91 -23.71
N ASP A 17 -39.87 -9.47 -22.50
CA ASP A 17 -38.66 -9.51 -21.71
C ASP A 17 -37.60 -10.46 -22.31
N ILE A 18 -38.05 -11.61 -22.84
CA ILE A 18 -37.16 -12.53 -23.57
C ILE A 18 -36.57 -11.83 -24.80
N LEU A 19 -37.42 -11.09 -25.54
CA LEU A 19 -36.98 -10.31 -26.71
C LEU A 19 -35.94 -9.24 -26.32
N GLY A 20 -36.13 -8.59 -25.17
CA GLY A 20 -35.20 -7.60 -24.62
C GLY A 20 -33.81 -8.21 -24.24
N ILE A 21 -33.77 -9.47 -23.85
CA ILE A 21 -32.53 -10.16 -23.48
C ILE A 21 -31.80 -10.69 -24.72
N VAL A 22 -32.41 -11.56 -25.49
CA VAL A 22 -31.76 -12.28 -26.60
C VAL A 22 -32.02 -11.69 -27.98
N GLY A 23 -32.98 -10.77 -28.09
CA GLY A 23 -33.41 -10.19 -29.38
C GLY A 23 -34.44 -11.10 -30.08
N ARG A 24 -34.65 -10.81 -31.38
CA ARG A 24 -35.59 -11.60 -32.20
C ARG A 24 -35.13 -13.03 -32.37
N SER A 25 -36.03 -13.98 -32.14
CA SER A 25 -35.78 -15.42 -32.28
C SER A 25 -36.86 -16.04 -33.16
N LYS A 26 -36.48 -17.04 -33.96
CA LYS A 26 -37.41 -17.95 -34.67
C LYS A 26 -38.01 -18.98 -33.76
N TYR A 27 -37.47 -19.18 -32.56
CA TYR A 27 -37.93 -20.15 -31.61
C TYR A 27 -38.91 -19.55 -30.60
N GLN A 28 -39.94 -20.30 -30.28
CA GLN A 28 -40.81 -20.02 -29.14
C GLN A 28 -40.32 -20.90 -27.96
N LEU A 29 -40.08 -20.25 -26.82
CA LEU A 29 -39.63 -20.97 -25.63
C LEU A 29 -40.80 -21.50 -24.86
N PRO A 30 -41.00 -22.87 -24.81
CA PRO A 30 -42.03 -23.49 -24.00
C PRO A 30 -41.65 -23.46 -22.53
N GLU A 31 -42.64 -23.56 -21.64
CA GLU A 31 -42.44 -23.68 -20.20
C GLU A 31 -41.98 -25.12 -19.85
N ILE A 32 -40.72 -25.39 -20.15
CA ILE A 32 -40.08 -26.69 -19.84
C ILE A 32 -38.88 -26.38 -18.95
N LYS A 33 -38.79 -27.08 -17.81
CA LYS A 33 -37.66 -26.95 -16.88
C LYS A 33 -36.34 -27.18 -17.60
N GLY A 34 -35.39 -26.24 -17.41
CA GLY A 34 -34.08 -26.28 -18.03
C GLY A 34 -34.04 -25.86 -19.51
N ARG A 35 -35.19 -25.53 -20.15
CA ARG A 35 -35.24 -25.01 -21.51
C ARG A 35 -34.94 -23.52 -21.52
N ALA A 36 -34.04 -23.09 -22.41
CA ALA A 36 -33.65 -21.69 -22.53
C ALA A 36 -33.32 -21.33 -23.99
N LEU A 37 -33.34 -20.04 -24.30
CA LEU A 37 -32.72 -19.50 -25.49
C LEU A 37 -31.33 -19.01 -25.16
N ILE A 38 -30.37 -19.38 -25.99
CA ILE A 38 -29.00 -18.89 -25.92
C ILE A 38 -28.69 -18.02 -27.13
N LYS A 39 -28.13 -16.85 -26.88
CA LYS A 39 -27.60 -15.95 -27.91
C LYS A 39 -26.08 -15.94 -27.82
N LEU A 40 -25.45 -16.48 -28.82
CA LEU A 40 -24.04 -16.35 -29.13
C LEU A 40 -23.89 -15.39 -30.32
N ASP A 41 -23.64 -15.88 -31.52
CA ASP A 41 -23.74 -15.09 -32.74
C ASP A 41 -25.20 -15.08 -33.24
N GLU A 42 -25.88 -16.22 -33.20
CA GLU A 42 -27.30 -16.36 -33.44
C GLU A 42 -28.04 -16.81 -32.18
N VAL A 43 -29.40 -16.77 -32.26
CA VAL A 43 -30.25 -17.24 -31.18
C VAL A 43 -30.67 -18.66 -31.45
N ASP A 44 -30.28 -19.59 -30.52
CA ASP A 44 -30.67 -20.99 -30.56
C ASP A 44 -31.37 -21.40 -29.28
N ILE A 45 -32.03 -22.58 -29.35
CA ILE A 45 -32.66 -23.19 -28.19
C ILE A 45 -31.70 -24.16 -27.53
N MET A 46 -31.61 -24.13 -26.21
CA MET A 46 -30.79 -25.06 -25.42
C MET A 46 -31.61 -25.79 -24.39
N GLN A 47 -31.15 -26.97 -24.02
CA GLN A 47 -31.65 -27.73 -22.88
C GLN A 47 -30.51 -27.84 -21.86
N CYS A 48 -30.71 -27.29 -20.67
CA CYS A 48 -29.80 -27.48 -19.54
C CYS A 48 -30.10 -28.82 -18.89
N TYR A 49 -29.06 -29.59 -18.64
CA TYR A 49 -29.13 -30.79 -17.84
C TYR A 49 -28.97 -30.46 -16.35
N THR A 50 -29.66 -31.21 -15.51
CA THR A 50 -29.39 -31.12 -14.08
C THR A 50 -28.23 -32.05 -13.70
N PRO A 51 -27.31 -31.63 -12.85
CA PRO A 51 -26.22 -32.48 -12.40
C PRO A 51 -26.68 -33.56 -11.39
N VAL A 52 -27.88 -33.41 -10.83
CA VAL A 52 -28.48 -34.33 -9.85
C VAL A 52 -29.95 -34.51 -10.14
N GLU A 53 -30.57 -35.52 -9.54
CA GLU A 53 -32.01 -35.78 -9.64
C GLU A 53 -32.81 -34.62 -8.99
N PHE A 54 -34.00 -34.36 -9.54
CA PHE A 54 -34.87 -33.29 -9.04
C PHE A 54 -35.53 -33.61 -7.70
N GLU A 55 -35.69 -34.87 -7.40
CA GLU A 55 -36.17 -35.30 -6.10
C GLU A 55 -35.09 -34.99 -5.05
N ASN A 56 -35.44 -34.24 -3.99
CA ASN A 56 -34.51 -33.74 -2.98
C ASN A 56 -33.33 -32.95 -3.59
N TYR A 57 -33.62 -32.09 -4.59
CA TYR A 57 -32.61 -31.38 -5.40
C TYR A 57 -31.57 -30.63 -4.56
N THR A 58 -32.01 -29.90 -3.53
CA THR A 58 -31.11 -29.11 -2.66
C THR A 58 -30.10 -30.00 -1.94
N GLU A 59 -30.56 -31.07 -1.35
CA GLU A 59 -29.71 -32.03 -0.62
C GLU A 59 -28.71 -32.70 -1.56
N ASN A 60 -29.19 -33.11 -2.75
CA ASN A 60 -28.36 -33.77 -3.76
C ASN A 60 -27.30 -32.83 -4.32
N ILE A 61 -27.62 -31.54 -4.54
CA ILE A 61 -26.66 -30.54 -4.95
C ILE A 61 -25.60 -30.25 -3.87
N GLU A 62 -26.00 -30.15 -2.62
CA GLU A 62 -25.08 -29.98 -1.50
C GLU A 62 -24.11 -31.16 -1.36
N ALA A 63 -24.63 -32.39 -1.53
CA ALA A 63 -23.80 -33.58 -1.52
C ALA A 63 -22.79 -33.59 -2.67
N LEU A 64 -23.22 -33.24 -3.89
CA LEU A 64 -22.35 -33.14 -5.07
C LEU A 64 -21.28 -32.05 -4.88
N ILE A 65 -21.64 -30.87 -4.37
CA ILE A 65 -20.70 -29.80 -4.08
C ILE A 65 -19.64 -30.27 -3.07
N LYS A 66 -20.06 -30.98 -2.03
CA LYS A 66 -19.15 -31.54 -1.03
C LYS A 66 -18.17 -32.55 -1.63
N GLU A 67 -18.69 -33.46 -2.48
CA GLU A 67 -17.85 -34.43 -3.19
C GLU A 67 -16.84 -33.77 -4.12
N LEU A 68 -17.29 -32.81 -4.95
CA LEU A 68 -16.43 -32.06 -5.85
C LEU A 68 -15.36 -31.27 -5.10
N ASN A 69 -15.72 -30.68 -3.96
CA ASN A 69 -14.76 -29.96 -3.12
C ASN A 69 -13.70 -30.90 -2.55
N MET A 70 -14.08 -32.13 -2.16
CA MET A 70 -13.14 -33.14 -1.66
C MET A 70 -12.21 -33.65 -2.78
N ALA A 71 -12.75 -33.90 -3.98
CA ALA A 71 -11.96 -34.35 -5.13
C ALA A 71 -10.99 -33.29 -5.65
N ASN A 72 -11.27 -31.99 -5.43
CA ASN A 72 -10.47 -30.88 -5.93
C ASN A 72 -9.72 -30.12 -4.82
N LEU A 73 -9.37 -30.80 -3.72
CA LEU A 73 -8.52 -30.23 -2.67
C LEU A 73 -7.21 -29.73 -3.28
N GLY A 74 -6.90 -28.45 -3.06
CA GLY A 74 -5.71 -27.76 -3.60
C GLY A 74 -5.87 -27.16 -5.02
N LYS A 75 -7.02 -27.34 -5.69
CA LYS A 75 -7.32 -26.74 -7.00
C LYS A 75 -8.45 -25.71 -6.94
N LYS A 76 -8.72 -25.17 -5.78
CA LYS A 76 -9.75 -24.14 -5.63
C LYS A 76 -9.22 -22.82 -6.19
N PRO A 77 -10.02 -22.09 -6.96
CA PRO A 77 -9.69 -20.71 -7.29
C PRO A 77 -9.61 -19.89 -6.01
N ASP A 78 -8.79 -18.85 -6.04
CA ASP A 78 -8.77 -17.88 -4.94
C ASP A 78 -10.18 -17.31 -4.73
N GLY A 79 -10.56 -17.16 -3.48
CA GLY A 79 -11.83 -16.51 -3.15
C GLY A 79 -11.87 -15.08 -3.64
N ILE A 80 -13.05 -14.56 -3.95
CA ILE A 80 -13.22 -13.13 -4.22
C ILE A 80 -12.83 -12.38 -2.95
N ARG A 81 -11.79 -11.56 -3.04
CA ARG A 81 -11.35 -10.71 -1.93
C ARG A 81 -12.41 -9.63 -1.68
N VAL A 82 -12.77 -9.44 -0.45
CA VAL A 82 -13.72 -8.41 -0.02
C VAL A 82 -13.01 -7.49 0.95
N MET A 83 -13.10 -6.17 0.71
CA MET A 83 -12.51 -5.17 1.61
C MET A 83 -13.10 -5.31 3.01
N PRO A 84 -12.28 -5.58 4.04
CA PRO A 84 -12.77 -5.69 5.41
C PRO A 84 -13.33 -4.33 5.88
N GLU A 85 -14.34 -4.40 6.75
CA GLU A 85 -14.91 -3.20 7.35
C GLU A 85 -13.86 -2.44 8.17
N ILE A 86 -13.03 -3.18 8.91
CA ILE A 86 -11.88 -2.65 9.68
C ILE A 86 -10.63 -3.36 9.18
N VAL A 87 -9.63 -2.59 8.77
CA VAL A 87 -8.28 -3.11 8.48
C VAL A 87 -7.49 -3.09 9.77
N THR A 88 -6.97 -4.24 10.20
CA THR A 88 -6.11 -4.37 11.38
C THR A 88 -4.64 -4.36 10.98
N VAL A 89 -3.76 -4.11 11.94
CA VAL A 89 -2.30 -4.11 11.72
C VAL A 89 -1.84 -5.45 11.15
N ASP A 90 -2.32 -6.57 11.71
CA ASP A 90 -1.94 -7.93 11.27
C ASP A 90 -2.23 -8.21 9.79
N MET A 91 -3.22 -7.52 9.21
CA MET A 91 -3.56 -7.68 7.78
C MET A 91 -2.57 -7.03 6.83
N VAL A 92 -1.73 -6.13 7.34
CA VAL A 92 -0.77 -5.37 6.53
C VAL A 92 0.68 -5.62 6.92
N LEU A 93 0.93 -6.38 7.98
CA LEU A 93 2.29 -6.73 8.39
C LEU A 93 3.07 -7.38 7.25
N SER A 94 4.33 -7.03 7.15
CA SER A 94 5.27 -7.63 6.21
C SER A 94 6.20 -8.59 6.94
N ASP A 95 6.52 -9.70 6.29
CA ASP A 95 7.57 -10.61 6.75
C ASP A 95 8.98 -10.06 6.50
N ARG A 96 9.07 -8.89 5.84
CA ARG A 96 10.33 -8.24 5.46
C ARG A 96 10.42 -6.87 6.10
N ILE A 97 11.48 -6.64 6.87
CA ILE A 97 11.77 -5.37 7.57
C ILE A 97 12.00 -4.22 6.58
N ASP A 98 12.65 -4.50 5.44
CA ASP A 98 12.92 -3.52 4.39
C ASP A 98 11.67 -3.13 3.58
N ARG A 99 10.50 -3.73 3.89
CA ARG A 99 9.27 -3.53 3.12
C ARG A 99 8.03 -3.45 4.00
N PRO A 100 7.92 -2.44 4.89
CA PRO A 100 6.75 -2.30 5.76
C PRO A 100 5.47 -2.08 4.96
N GLY A 101 4.39 -2.78 5.38
CA GLY A 101 3.06 -2.63 4.83
C GLY A 101 2.35 -1.39 5.37
N ILE A 102 1.62 -0.71 4.49
CA ILE A 102 0.94 0.55 4.82
C ILE A 102 -0.57 0.39 4.90
N GLY A 103 -1.15 -0.41 4.02
CA GLY A 103 -2.60 -0.58 3.96
C GLY A 103 -3.02 -1.54 2.86
N LEU A 104 -4.31 -1.82 2.81
CA LEU A 104 -4.91 -2.59 1.72
C LEU A 104 -5.41 -1.64 0.63
N ASP A 105 -5.01 -1.85 -0.62
CA ASP A 105 -5.57 -1.08 -1.73
C ASP A 105 -7.06 -1.42 -1.93
N THR A 106 -7.80 -0.43 -2.46
CA THR A 106 -9.26 -0.54 -2.56
C THR A 106 -9.75 -1.32 -3.77
N ASP A 107 -8.90 -1.61 -4.73
CA ASP A 107 -9.27 -2.23 -6.00
C ASP A 107 -8.97 -3.73 -6.00
N GLU A 108 -7.73 -4.11 -5.69
CA GLU A 108 -7.27 -5.51 -5.72
C GLU A 108 -7.27 -6.14 -4.32
N ILE A 109 -7.42 -5.31 -3.27
CA ILE A 109 -7.39 -5.73 -1.85
C ILE A 109 -6.08 -6.44 -1.53
N GLU A 110 -4.99 -5.84 -1.98
CA GLU A 110 -3.63 -6.28 -1.72
C GLU A 110 -2.88 -5.30 -0.83
N VAL A 111 -1.93 -5.81 -0.06
CA VAL A 111 -1.11 -4.96 0.80
C VAL A 111 -0.20 -4.08 -0.03
N GLN A 112 -0.25 -2.78 0.23
CA GLN A 112 0.67 -1.82 -0.35
C GLN A 112 1.83 -1.55 0.62
N TYR A 113 3.05 -1.58 0.09
CA TYR A 113 4.28 -1.51 0.86
C TYR A 113 5.11 -0.29 0.49
N LEU A 114 5.91 0.21 1.43
CA LEU A 114 7.06 1.06 1.13
C LEU A 114 8.31 0.19 1.01
N GLU A 115 9.14 0.45 0.02
CA GLU A 115 10.41 -0.26 -0.12
C GLU A 115 11.53 0.62 0.43
N LEU A 116 11.94 0.32 1.64
CA LEU A 116 13.06 1.00 2.30
C LEU A 116 14.37 0.73 1.53
N CYS A 117 15.48 0.68 2.15
CA CYS A 117 16.79 0.46 1.52
C CYS A 117 17.23 1.59 0.58
N GLY A 118 17.67 2.68 1.18
CA GLY A 118 18.27 3.79 0.45
C GLY A 118 17.27 4.73 -0.24
N ASN A 119 16.05 4.82 0.27
CA ASN A 119 15.02 5.69 -0.27
C ASN A 119 14.54 6.71 0.76
N ILE A 120 14.04 7.85 0.25
CA ILE A 120 13.27 8.81 1.05
C ILE A 120 11.79 8.56 0.78
N HIS A 121 11.01 8.43 1.84
CA HIS A 121 9.57 8.23 1.81
C HIS A 121 8.86 9.39 2.51
N MET A 122 7.92 10.00 1.83
CA MET A 122 7.17 11.13 2.37
C MET A 122 5.77 10.72 2.79
N VAL A 123 5.40 11.04 4.03
CA VAL A 123 4.03 10.94 4.54
C VAL A 123 3.45 12.36 4.59
N VAL A 124 2.69 12.73 3.58
CA VAL A 124 2.16 14.09 3.43
C VAL A 124 0.67 14.17 3.78
N GLY A 125 0.31 15.16 4.57
CA GLY A 125 -1.08 15.42 4.94
C GLY A 125 -1.21 16.55 5.96
N LYS A 126 -2.39 17.15 6.03
CA LYS A 126 -2.68 18.19 7.03
C LYS A 126 -2.63 17.63 8.45
N GLU A 127 -2.65 18.51 9.43
CA GLU A 127 -2.82 18.13 10.83
C GLU A 127 -4.10 17.31 11.01
N GLY A 128 -4.04 16.25 11.84
CA GLY A 128 -5.17 15.35 12.10
C GLY A 128 -5.51 14.35 10.98
N THR A 129 -4.75 14.27 9.88
CA THR A 129 -5.01 13.30 8.80
C THR A 129 -4.43 11.91 9.06
N GLY A 130 -3.63 11.72 10.12
CA GLY A 130 -3.07 10.43 10.51
C GLY A 130 -1.61 10.21 10.12
N LYS A 131 -0.81 11.28 9.88
CA LYS A 131 0.63 11.15 9.58
C LYS A 131 1.36 10.34 10.64
N THR A 132 1.21 10.72 11.92
CA THR A 132 1.83 10.02 13.05
C THR A 132 1.37 8.56 13.16
N ASN A 133 0.10 8.25 12.82
CA ASN A 133 -0.38 6.87 12.76
C ASN A 133 0.37 6.04 11.69
N VAL A 134 0.65 6.61 10.53
CA VAL A 134 1.46 5.93 9.49
C VAL A 134 2.89 5.73 9.97
N LEU A 135 3.50 6.71 10.63
CA LEU A 135 4.84 6.55 11.21
C LEU A 135 4.87 5.46 12.29
N LYS A 136 3.88 5.40 13.18
CA LYS A 136 3.72 4.34 14.17
C LYS A 136 3.60 2.97 13.50
N LEU A 137 2.75 2.86 12.46
CA LEU A 137 2.58 1.61 11.70
C LEU A 137 3.90 1.11 11.08
N ILE A 138 4.73 2.02 10.59
CA ILE A 138 6.06 1.68 10.07
C ILE A 138 6.97 1.24 11.22
N LEU A 139 7.01 1.99 12.33
CA LEU A 139 7.84 1.69 13.49
C LEU A 139 7.52 0.33 14.11
N GLU A 140 6.24 -0.06 14.18
CA GLU A 140 5.83 -1.40 14.66
C GLU A 140 6.44 -2.55 13.84
N GLN A 141 6.76 -2.30 12.57
CA GLN A 141 7.35 -3.28 11.66
C GLN A 141 8.89 -3.21 11.61
N LEU A 142 9.51 -2.22 12.28
CA LEU A 142 10.95 -1.99 12.30
C LEU A 142 11.64 -2.48 13.59
N LYS A 143 11.05 -3.42 14.33
CA LYS A 143 11.56 -3.87 15.63
C LYS A 143 12.99 -4.45 15.60
N GLU A 144 13.40 -4.99 14.46
CA GLU A 144 14.76 -5.54 14.25
C GLU A 144 15.67 -4.58 13.46
N ALA A 145 15.19 -3.38 13.12
CA ALA A 145 15.97 -2.35 12.45
C ALA A 145 16.61 -1.39 13.47
N GLU A 146 17.66 -0.72 13.06
CA GLU A 146 18.20 0.43 13.81
C GLU A 146 17.43 1.69 13.41
N VAL A 147 16.73 2.27 14.36
CA VAL A 147 15.86 3.42 14.10
C VAL A 147 16.43 4.68 14.76
N TYR A 148 16.50 5.76 14.00
CA TYR A 148 16.81 7.10 14.48
C TYR A 148 15.54 7.95 14.39
N ILE A 149 15.10 8.55 15.48
CA ILE A 149 13.86 9.33 15.53
C ILE A 149 14.18 10.80 15.80
N CYS A 150 13.76 11.66 14.86
CA CYS A 150 13.64 13.09 15.08
C CYS A 150 12.18 13.46 15.28
N ASP A 151 11.84 13.96 16.44
CA ASP A 151 10.46 14.12 16.88
C ASP A 151 10.10 15.60 17.15
N SER A 152 8.81 15.89 17.14
CA SER A 152 8.30 17.16 17.58
C SER A 152 8.07 17.18 19.11
N VAL A 153 8.07 18.38 19.71
CA VAL A 153 7.84 18.49 21.16
C VAL A 153 6.41 18.12 21.47
N GLY A 154 6.25 17.13 22.34
CA GLY A 154 4.94 16.67 22.79
C GLY A 154 4.27 15.66 21.86
N SER A 155 4.99 15.18 20.85
CA SER A 155 4.52 14.12 19.96
C SER A 155 4.32 12.80 20.71
N GLU A 156 3.42 11.98 20.17
CA GLU A 156 3.17 10.63 20.69
C GLU A 156 4.32 9.68 20.39
N LEU A 157 5.12 9.91 19.31
CA LEU A 157 6.25 9.05 18.95
C LEU A 157 7.27 8.95 20.07
N GLY A 158 7.68 10.08 20.66
CA GLY A 158 8.64 10.09 21.77
C GLY A 158 8.13 9.39 23.01
N ARG A 159 6.83 9.37 23.24
CA ARG A 159 6.23 8.67 24.37
C ARG A 159 6.26 7.16 24.20
N GLU A 160 6.04 6.66 22.99
CA GLU A 160 5.79 5.25 22.73
C GLU A 160 7.03 4.54 22.16
N TYR A 161 7.87 5.24 21.37
CA TYR A 161 8.95 4.62 20.59
C TYR A 161 10.36 5.11 20.93
N LYS A 162 10.51 6.01 21.90
CA LYS A 162 11.83 6.52 22.29
C LYS A 162 12.80 5.42 22.71
N ASP A 163 12.30 4.45 23.46
CA ASP A 163 13.14 3.37 24.03
C ASP A 163 13.58 2.33 22.98
N MET A 164 12.89 2.25 21.84
CA MET A 164 13.33 1.39 20.73
C MET A 164 14.32 2.07 19.79
N ALA A 165 14.39 3.41 19.82
CA ALA A 165 15.28 4.15 18.94
C ALA A 165 16.74 4.00 19.38
N LYS A 166 17.63 3.72 18.43
CA LYS A 166 19.09 3.80 18.64
C LYS A 166 19.50 5.24 19.01
N PHE A 167 18.81 6.21 18.44
CA PHE A 167 18.97 7.62 18.78
C PHE A 167 17.66 8.37 18.63
N TYR A 168 17.30 9.13 19.64
CA TYR A 168 16.11 9.98 19.67
C TYR A 168 16.51 11.41 20.02
N PHE A 169 16.06 12.38 19.24
CA PHE A 169 16.25 13.80 19.55
C PHE A 169 15.06 14.65 19.16
N ASN A 170 14.91 15.76 19.87
CA ASN A 170 13.88 16.78 19.62
C ASN A 170 14.38 18.19 19.94
N ASN A 171 15.69 18.40 20.05
CA ASN A 171 16.34 19.65 20.37
C ASN A 171 17.64 19.85 19.54
N GLU A 172 18.12 21.10 19.44
CA GLU A 172 19.29 21.44 18.62
C GLU A 172 20.60 20.85 19.14
N VAL A 173 20.72 20.67 20.46
CA VAL A 173 21.97 20.21 21.11
C VAL A 173 22.37 18.82 20.63
N ASP A 174 21.38 17.95 20.40
CA ASP A 174 21.61 16.58 20.01
C ASP A 174 21.86 16.40 18.50
N SER A 175 21.68 17.44 17.68
CA SER A 175 21.85 17.37 16.22
C SER A 175 23.27 16.97 15.80
N GLY A 176 24.30 17.49 16.50
CA GLY A 176 25.68 17.13 16.24
C GLY A 176 26.00 15.67 16.55
N ALA A 177 25.45 15.13 17.64
CA ALA A 177 25.57 13.70 17.98
C ALA A 177 24.85 12.82 16.96
N PHE A 178 23.65 13.21 16.52
CA PHE A 178 22.90 12.54 15.45
C PHE A 178 23.72 12.45 14.16
N TYR A 179 24.27 13.59 13.70
CA TYR A 179 25.13 13.63 12.51
C TYR A 179 26.31 12.66 12.64
N LYS A 180 27.01 12.71 13.77
CA LYS A 180 28.21 11.88 14.01
C LYS A 180 27.91 10.40 13.94
N LEU A 181 26.80 9.96 14.54
CA LEU A 181 26.37 8.57 14.50
C LEU A 181 26.08 8.10 13.07
N LEU A 182 25.42 8.94 12.25
CA LEU A 182 25.14 8.61 10.86
C LEU A 182 26.41 8.60 9.99
N GLU A 183 27.33 9.54 10.23
CA GLU A 183 28.62 9.58 9.54
C GLU A 183 29.46 8.33 9.85
N ASP A 184 29.50 7.91 11.10
CA ASP A 184 30.20 6.70 11.54
C ASP A 184 29.57 5.45 10.92
N GLU A 185 28.23 5.35 10.87
CA GLU A 185 27.51 4.23 10.25
C GLU A 185 27.82 4.15 8.73
N VAL A 186 27.75 5.24 8.01
CA VAL A 186 28.11 5.26 6.57
C VAL A 186 29.57 4.88 6.37
N SER A 187 30.48 5.41 7.19
CA SER A 187 31.90 5.11 7.09
C SER A 187 32.20 3.63 7.33
N LEU A 188 31.48 3.01 8.25
CA LEU A 188 31.54 1.56 8.48
C LEU A 188 31.09 0.79 7.24
N ARG A 189 29.91 1.09 6.70
CA ARG A 189 29.35 0.44 5.51
C ARG A 189 30.24 0.59 4.28
N VAL A 190 30.79 1.78 4.07
CA VAL A 190 31.79 2.03 3.01
C VAL A 190 32.98 1.08 3.16
N SER A 191 33.55 0.99 4.38
CA SER A 191 34.74 0.16 4.63
C SER A 191 34.44 -1.33 4.47
N GLU A 192 33.27 -1.79 4.83
CA GLU A 192 32.81 -3.17 4.67
C GLU A 192 32.55 -3.49 3.18
N TYR A 193 31.88 -2.60 2.46
CA TYR A 193 31.63 -2.79 1.03
C TYR A 193 32.93 -2.87 0.23
N GLU A 194 33.94 -2.06 0.53
CA GLU A 194 35.24 -2.10 -0.14
C GLU A 194 35.91 -3.49 -0.06
N ARG A 195 35.59 -4.30 0.95
CA ARG A 195 36.09 -5.67 1.11
C ARG A 195 35.37 -6.69 0.22
N VAL A 196 34.12 -6.42 -0.16
CA VAL A 196 33.26 -7.38 -0.88
C VAL A 196 32.81 -6.89 -2.26
N LYS A 197 33.20 -5.69 -2.67
CA LYS A 197 32.76 -5.05 -3.94
C LYS A 197 33.07 -5.85 -5.21
N ASN A 198 34.03 -6.79 -5.16
CA ASN A 198 34.34 -7.66 -6.28
C ASN A 198 33.39 -8.85 -6.40
N ASP A 199 32.70 -9.20 -5.31
CA ASP A 199 31.83 -10.37 -5.20
C ASP A 199 30.34 -10.00 -5.23
N LYS A 200 30.00 -8.78 -4.80
CA LYS A 200 28.59 -8.29 -4.65
C LYS A 200 28.43 -6.88 -5.18
N SER A 201 27.29 -6.61 -5.78
CA SER A 201 26.86 -5.24 -6.04
C SER A 201 26.55 -4.49 -4.75
N LEU A 202 26.64 -3.15 -4.77
CA LEU A 202 26.31 -2.32 -3.61
C LEU A 202 24.87 -2.56 -3.11
N ARG A 203 23.93 -2.76 -4.04
CA ARG A 203 22.54 -3.05 -3.70
C ARG A 203 22.38 -4.37 -2.96
N GLU A 204 22.99 -5.44 -3.45
CA GLU A 204 22.96 -6.76 -2.78
C GLU A 204 23.58 -6.68 -1.39
N PHE A 205 24.72 -5.99 -1.26
CA PHE A 205 25.37 -5.74 0.01
C PHE A 205 24.43 -5.00 0.99
N CYS A 206 23.81 -3.91 0.58
CA CYS A 206 22.89 -3.14 1.43
C CYS A 206 21.66 -3.94 1.87
N MET A 207 21.16 -4.85 1.04
CA MET A 207 20.00 -5.69 1.36
C MET A 207 20.31 -6.76 2.42
N GLU A 208 21.57 -7.14 2.59
CA GLU A 208 22.02 -8.11 3.61
C GLU A 208 22.31 -7.46 4.96
N LEU A 209 22.48 -6.13 4.99
CA LEU A 209 22.75 -5.41 6.23
C LEU A 209 21.50 -5.20 7.08
N THR A 210 21.72 -4.97 8.36
CA THR A 210 20.68 -4.46 9.25
C THR A 210 20.10 -3.16 8.67
N GLN A 211 18.77 -3.11 8.55
CA GLN A 211 18.09 -1.91 8.05
C GLN A 211 18.31 -0.76 9.04
N VAL A 212 18.69 0.40 8.50
CA VAL A 212 18.79 1.65 9.26
C VAL A 212 17.79 2.64 8.69
N VAL A 213 16.92 3.16 9.55
CA VAL A 213 15.82 4.02 9.14
C VAL A 213 15.80 5.28 10.00
N ILE A 214 15.78 6.43 9.36
CA ILE A 214 15.61 7.73 9.99
C ILE A 214 14.14 8.10 9.87
N VAL A 215 13.44 8.25 10.98
CA VAL A 215 12.03 8.66 11.04
C VAL A 215 11.94 10.09 11.55
N ILE A 216 11.28 10.95 10.76
CA ILE A 216 11.14 12.38 11.02
C ILE A 216 9.64 12.71 11.10
N ASP A 217 9.14 13.05 12.28
CA ASP A 217 7.72 13.37 12.49
C ASP A 217 7.32 14.75 11.95
N ASP A 218 8.28 15.69 11.91
CA ASP A 218 8.11 17.04 11.41
C ASP A 218 9.38 17.51 10.67
N ILE A 219 9.30 17.52 9.36
CA ILE A 219 10.46 17.83 8.51
C ILE A 219 10.91 19.30 8.64
N GLU A 220 9.98 20.25 8.81
CA GLU A 220 10.34 21.66 8.99
C GLU A 220 11.11 21.85 10.29
N ARG A 221 10.63 21.20 11.35
CA ARG A 221 11.34 21.20 12.63
C ARG A 221 12.71 20.52 12.53
N PHE A 222 12.82 19.39 11.87
CA PHE A 222 14.10 18.70 11.63
C PHE A 222 15.12 19.64 10.97
N ILE A 223 14.73 20.34 9.91
CA ILE A 223 15.60 21.29 9.20
C ILE A 223 16.04 22.42 10.15
N ASN A 224 15.15 22.90 11.01
CA ASN A 224 15.47 23.94 11.99
C ASN A 224 16.40 23.44 13.09
N LEU A 225 16.21 22.23 13.60
CA LEU A 225 17.09 21.62 14.60
C LEU A 225 18.50 21.35 14.05
N CYS A 226 18.59 21.06 12.77
CA CYS A 226 19.85 20.73 12.09
C CYS A 226 20.51 21.92 11.39
N LYS A 227 20.13 23.18 11.72
CA LYS A 227 20.66 24.38 11.04
C LYS A 227 22.17 24.48 11.06
N ASP A 228 22.82 24.10 12.16
CA ASP A 228 24.27 24.23 12.35
C ASP A 228 25.07 23.13 11.59
N ILE A 229 24.43 21.99 11.32
CA ILE A 229 25.00 20.87 10.56
C ILE A 229 24.42 20.73 9.15
N ARG A 230 23.65 21.71 8.68
CA ARG A 230 22.91 21.66 7.41
C ARG A 230 23.81 21.30 6.22
N THR A 231 24.92 22.02 6.05
CA THR A 231 25.85 21.78 4.92
C THR A 231 26.47 20.39 4.95
N ASP A 232 26.68 19.84 6.13
CA ASP A 232 27.26 18.53 6.30
C ASP A 232 26.20 17.43 6.02
N LEU A 233 24.95 17.63 6.47
CA LEU A 233 23.83 16.77 6.10
C LEU A 233 23.55 16.78 4.59
N GLU A 234 23.65 17.92 3.93
CA GLU A 234 23.53 18.02 2.45
C GLU A 234 24.50 17.09 1.72
N LYS A 235 25.70 16.89 2.27
CA LYS A 235 26.71 16.00 1.69
C LYS A 235 26.52 14.55 2.14
N LEU A 236 25.97 14.35 3.33
CA LEU A 236 25.82 13.03 3.94
C LEU A 236 24.60 12.29 3.39
N ILE A 237 23.44 12.95 3.20
CA ILE A 237 22.20 12.32 2.76
C ILE A 237 22.37 11.45 1.50
N PRO A 238 22.98 11.89 0.40
CA PRO A 238 23.19 11.02 -0.75
C PRO A 238 23.95 9.74 -0.40
N LYS A 239 24.97 9.83 0.46
CA LYS A 239 25.75 8.67 0.89
C LYS A 239 24.94 7.74 1.78
N LEU A 240 24.06 8.28 2.66
CA LEU A 240 23.12 7.47 3.44
C LEU A 240 22.27 6.61 2.51
N LEU A 241 21.67 7.23 1.50
CA LEU A 241 20.81 6.54 0.53
C LEU A 241 21.59 5.51 -0.30
N ASP A 242 22.75 5.87 -0.81
CA ASP A 242 23.61 4.97 -1.59
C ASP A 242 23.98 3.71 -0.79
N TYR A 243 24.17 3.84 0.51
CA TYR A 243 24.52 2.74 1.41
C TYR A 243 23.34 2.13 2.18
N GLY A 244 22.12 2.29 1.62
CA GLY A 244 20.91 1.57 2.06
C GLY A 244 20.24 2.12 3.31
N ILE A 245 20.64 3.30 3.82
CA ILE A 245 19.98 3.97 4.94
C ILE A 245 18.81 4.77 4.41
N SER A 246 17.63 4.57 4.99
CA SER A 246 16.38 5.15 4.50
C SER A 246 15.88 6.28 5.39
N ILE A 247 15.09 7.17 4.80
CA ILE A 247 14.45 8.27 5.51
C ILE A 247 12.94 8.15 5.31
N VAL A 248 12.17 8.23 6.39
CA VAL A 248 10.71 8.34 6.37
C VAL A 248 10.34 9.65 7.06
N GLU A 249 9.75 10.57 6.34
CA GLU A 249 9.47 11.91 6.82
C GLU A 249 7.99 12.28 6.74
N ALA A 250 7.47 12.90 7.79
CA ALA A 250 6.12 13.47 7.78
C ALA A 250 6.17 14.95 7.41
N VAL A 251 5.27 15.35 6.52
CA VAL A 251 5.20 16.69 5.96
C VAL A 251 3.78 17.23 6.01
N THR A 252 3.64 18.46 6.51
CA THR A 252 2.37 19.19 6.36
C THR A 252 2.40 19.99 5.05
N PRO A 253 1.36 19.92 4.21
CA PRO A 253 1.29 20.74 3.00
C PRO A 253 1.57 22.21 3.28
N ASN A 254 2.39 22.84 2.45
CA ASN A 254 2.82 24.24 2.54
C ASN A 254 3.82 24.60 3.65
N GLU A 255 4.27 23.68 4.48
CA GLU A 255 5.30 23.95 5.49
C GLU A 255 6.70 23.85 4.91
N LEU A 256 6.98 22.85 4.10
CA LEU A 256 8.29 22.66 3.48
C LEU A 256 8.51 23.62 2.28
N ARG A 257 8.79 24.89 2.55
CA ARG A 257 8.92 25.96 1.53
C ARG A 257 10.37 26.32 1.14
N GLY A 258 11.35 25.77 1.83
CA GLY A 258 12.77 26.07 1.58
C GLY A 258 13.21 25.74 0.15
N PHE A 259 14.18 26.53 -0.36
CA PHE A 259 14.83 26.33 -1.66
C PHE A 259 16.30 25.96 -1.52
N ASP A 260 16.78 25.76 -0.29
CA ASP A 260 18.13 25.29 -0.01
C ASP A 260 18.31 23.84 -0.44
N GLU A 261 19.57 23.42 -0.58
CA GLU A 261 19.89 22.09 -1.13
C GLU A 261 19.42 20.94 -0.24
N LEU A 262 19.45 21.09 1.09
CA LEU A 262 18.91 20.09 2.01
C LEU A 262 17.42 19.88 1.78
N THR A 263 16.66 20.98 1.78
CA THR A 263 15.20 20.93 1.53
C THR A 263 14.87 20.35 0.16
N LYS A 264 15.65 20.66 -0.88
CA LYS A 264 15.44 20.08 -2.21
C LYS A 264 15.65 18.57 -2.21
N LYS A 265 16.70 18.07 -1.54
CA LYS A 265 16.98 16.63 -1.45
C LYS A 265 15.88 15.87 -0.69
N LEU A 266 15.38 16.45 0.39
CA LEU A 266 14.28 15.87 1.16
C LEU A 266 12.95 15.91 0.40
N LYS A 267 12.78 16.87 -0.52
CA LYS A 267 11.60 16.93 -1.42
C LYS A 267 11.67 15.97 -2.62
N ASP A 268 12.85 15.49 -2.97
CA ASP A 268 13.05 14.61 -4.13
C ASP A 268 12.66 13.17 -3.77
N VAL A 269 11.37 12.93 -3.67
CA VAL A 269 10.79 11.66 -3.24
C VAL A 269 10.02 10.99 -4.36
N ASN A 270 10.20 9.68 -4.49
CA ASN A 270 9.52 8.84 -5.48
C ASN A 270 8.46 7.92 -4.88
N SER A 271 8.35 7.88 -3.56
CA SER A 271 7.40 7.00 -2.87
C SER A 271 6.97 7.58 -1.52
N GLY A 272 5.81 7.14 -1.06
CA GLY A 272 5.26 7.58 0.21
C GLY A 272 3.74 7.43 0.30
N VAL A 273 3.16 8.23 1.19
CA VAL A 273 1.72 8.19 1.50
C VAL A 273 1.14 9.60 1.47
N VAL A 274 0.08 9.79 0.72
CA VAL A 274 -0.71 11.04 0.74
C VAL A 274 -1.98 10.80 1.57
N LEU A 275 -2.15 11.60 2.60
CA LEU A 275 -3.30 11.57 3.51
C LEU A 275 -4.15 12.84 3.34
N GLY A 276 -5.43 12.73 3.59
CA GLY A 276 -6.34 13.87 3.42
C GLY A 276 -6.81 14.04 1.99
N ILE A 277 -7.07 15.28 1.60
CA ILE A 277 -7.54 15.62 0.24
C ILE A 277 -6.31 15.75 -0.67
N PRO A 278 -6.22 14.96 -1.77
CA PRO A 278 -5.06 14.94 -2.64
C PRO A 278 -4.66 16.31 -3.21
N ASP A 279 -5.62 17.15 -3.54
CA ASP A 279 -5.39 18.47 -4.15
C ASP A 279 -4.88 19.52 -3.13
N GLU A 280 -4.82 19.20 -1.84
CA GLU A 280 -4.32 20.10 -0.80
C GLU A 280 -2.80 20.07 -0.64
N GLN A 281 -2.10 19.22 -1.38
CA GLN A 281 -0.65 19.15 -1.41
C GLN A 281 -0.13 19.34 -2.86
N SER A 282 1.10 19.83 -3.01
CA SER A 282 1.74 20.09 -4.30
C SER A 282 3.04 19.29 -4.51
N PHE A 283 3.42 18.45 -3.56
CA PHE A 283 4.65 17.65 -3.65
C PHE A 283 4.53 16.53 -4.68
N ILE A 284 3.39 15.87 -4.70
CA ILE A 284 3.12 14.72 -5.55
C ILE A 284 1.99 15.06 -6.51
N ARG A 285 2.19 14.78 -7.79
CA ARG A 285 1.14 14.95 -8.81
C ARG A 285 0.10 13.84 -8.65
N MET A 286 -1.02 14.17 -8.03
CA MET A 286 -2.13 13.26 -7.81
C MET A 286 -3.12 13.27 -8.98
N PRO A 287 -3.82 12.13 -9.26
CA PRO A 287 -4.94 12.12 -10.17
C PRO A 287 -6.09 12.97 -9.61
N VAL A 288 -6.78 13.69 -10.48
CA VAL A 288 -7.97 14.48 -10.09
C VAL A 288 -9.11 13.53 -9.73
N ILE A 289 -9.47 13.49 -8.45
CA ILE A 289 -10.58 12.68 -7.96
C ILE A 289 -11.76 13.61 -7.65
N ARG A 290 -12.72 13.68 -8.55
CA ARG A 290 -13.90 14.53 -8.37
C ARG A 290 -14.73 14.08 -7.16
N ASN A 291 -15.15 15.04 -6.34
CA ASN A 291 -15.97 14.81 -5.14
C ASN A 291 -15.37 13.86 -4.09
N TYR A 292 -14.02 13.79 -4.02
CA TYR A 292 -13.35 13.00 -3.00
C TYR A 292 -13.71 13.53 -1.61
N LYS A 293 -14.14 12.63 -0.74
CA LYS A 293 -14.33 12.90 0.68
C LYS A 293 -13.29 12.13 1.46
N PHE A 294 -12.50 12.84 2.22
CA PHE A 294 -11.53 12.23 3.12
C PHE A 294 -12.24 11.48 4.25
N VAL A 295 -11.74 10.28 4.53
CA VAL A 295 -12.14 9.45 5.68
C VAL A 295 -10.87 9.08 6.42
N ILE A 296 -10.85 9.26 7.74
CA ILE A 296 -9.73 8.84 8.60
C ILE A 296 -9.46 7.35 8.37
N GLY A 297 -8.18 6.97 8.31
CA GLY A 297 -7.78 5.61 7.96
C GLY A 297 -7.80 5.31 6.46
N THR A 298 -7.89 6.35 5.61
CA THR A 298 -7.71 6.20 4.17
C THR A 298 -6.63 7.13 3.65
N GLY A 299 -5.93 6.71 2.60
CA GLY A 299 -4.87 7.49 1.97
C GLY A 299 -4.54 6.96 0.58
N PHE A 300 -3.44 7.42 0.04
CA PHE A 300 -2.90 6.98 -1.25
C PHE A 300 -1.42 6.64 -1.06
N VAL A 301 -1.05 5.41 -1.36
CA VAL A 301 0.36 5.04 -1.49
C VAL A 301 0.78 5.34 -2.91
N PHE A 302 1.89 6.07 -3.06
CA PHE A 302 2.49 6.35 -4.36
C PHE A 302 3.89 5.76 -4.46
N LYS A 303 4.23 5.27 -5.65
CA LYS A 303 5.54 4.71 -5.97
C LYS A 303 5.85 5.03 -7.44
N GLY A 304 6.77 5.95 -7.68
CA GLY A 304 6.98 6.48 -9.03
C GLY A 304 5.70 7.13 -9.55
N GLY A 305 5.20 6.66 -10.68
CA GLY A 305 3.94 7.13 -11.27
C GLY A 305 2.71 6.31 -10.86
N ASP A 306 2.87 5.23 -10.12
CA ASP A 306 1.76 4.39 -9.65
C ASP A 306 1.19 4.93 -8.35
N ILE A 307 -0.14 5.03 -8.28
CA ILE A 307 -0.87 5.57 -7.12
C ILE A 307 -2.03 4.64 -6.82
N LYS A 308 -2.00 4.06 -5.63
CA LYS A 308 -3.05 3.15 -5.14
C LYS A 308 -3.77 3.78 -3.95
N LYS A 309 -5.09 3.82 -4.01
CA LYS A 309 -5.90 4.22 -2.85
C LYS A 309 -5.89 3.08 -1.84
N VAL A 310 -5.64 3.40 -0.58
CA VAL A 310 -5.50 2.40 0.50
C VAL A 310 -6.39 2.70 1.69
N LYS A 311 -6.76 1.62 2.39
CA LYS A 311 -7.32 1.66 3.72
C LYS A 311 -6.23 1.26 4.71
N ILE A 312 -5.92 2.17 5.63
CA ILE A 312 -4.77 2.11 6.55
C ILE A 312 -5.29 1.70 7.92
N PRO A 313 -4.66 0.74 8.62
CA PRO A 313 -5.04 0.41 9.99
C PRO A 313 -4.77 1.59 10.94
N LEU A 314 -5.58 1.69 11.98
CA LEU A 314 -5.37 2.63 13.09
C LEU A 314 -4.65 1.89 14.23
N ILE A 315 -3.62 2.54 14.78
CA ILE A 315 -2.81 2.08 15.91
C ILE A 315 -3.16 2.91 17.14
#